data_657ba499b236151515c0861f0b6be54f
#
_entry.id   657ba499b236151515c0861f0b6be54f
#
_cell.length_a   1.000
_cell.length_b   1.000
_cell.length_c   1.000
_cell.angle_alpha   90.00
_cell.angle_beta   90.00
_cell.angle_gamma   90.00
#
_symmetry.space_group_name_H-M   'P 1'
#
loop_
_entity.id
_entity.type
_entity.pdbx_description
1 polymer ?
#
loop_
_entity_poly.entity_id
_entity_poly.type
_entity_poly.pdbx_seq_one_letter_code
_entity_poly.pdbx_strand_id
1 'polypeptide(L)'
;MKIITSILALSFFCAPLSRAADGFTTIFDGKDLSNIKTAGNWKIQKDGSLFLEPRPGEKGWSRYGSYLWLKEDYKDFVFDFEYKHEKGGNSGLYFRIYDESDPTAHGFEVQILDCFGKKKLGQHDLGGVIQTAGS
;
A
#
# COMPACT_ATOMS: atom_id res chain seq x y z
N MET A 1 2.68 45.06 -32.46
CA MET A 1 3.18 44.64 -31.16
C MET A 1 2.75 43.19 -30.93
N LYS A 2 3.68 42.23 -31.13
CA LYS A 2 3.38 40.80 -31.04
C LYS A 2 3.80 40.34 -29.64
N ILE A 3 2.82 39.88 -28.85
CA ILE A 3 3.06 39.29 -27.51
C ILE A 3 3.37 37.82 -27.75
N ILE A 4 4.60 37.40 -27.43
CA ILE A 4 5.00 35.99 -27.43
C ILE A 4 4.77 35.46 -26.03
N THR A 5 3.77 34.63 -25.86
CA THR A 5 3.48 33.93 -24.61
C THR A 5 4.29 32.64 -24.58
N SER A 6 5.39 32.61 -23.83
CA SER A 6 6.17 31.39 -23.60
C SER A 6 5.43 30.49 -22.61
N ILE A 7 4.95 29.35 -23.10
CA ILE A 7 4.43 28.29 -22.24
C ILE A 7 5.62 27.50 -21.71
N LEU A 8 5.89 27.65 -20.43
CA LEU A 8 6.88 26.85 -19.71
C LEU A 8 6.24 25.49 -19.39
N ALA A 9 6.57 24.46 -20.19
CA ALA A 9 6.17 23.10 -19.90
C ALA A 9 7.00 22.57 -18.72
N LEU A 10 6.40 22.48 -17.56
CA LEU A 10 6.99 21.84 -16.40
C LEU A 10 6.88 20.32 -16.57
N SER A 11 7.92 19.70 -17.14
CA SER A 11 8.02 18.25 -17.22
C SER A 11 8.36 17.69 -15.84
N PHE A 12 7.37 17.11 -15.16
CA PHE A 12 7.60 16.26 -13.98
C PHE A 12 8.35 15.01 -14.45
N PHE A 13 9.63 14.98 -14.18
CA PHE A 13 10.44 13.77 -14.31
C PHE A 13 10.09 12.90 -13.12
N CYS A 14 9.19 11.94 -13.29
CA CYS A 14 8.98 10.87 -12.35
C CYS A 14 10.21 9.94 -12.45
N ALA A 15 11.13 10.05 -11.51
CA ALA A 15 12.25 9.12 -11.44
C ALA A 15 11.72 7.69 -11.23
N PRO A 16 12.30 6.68 -11.90
CA PRO A 16 11.86 5.30 -11.65
C PRO A 16 12.15 4.93 -10.20
N LEU A 17 11.11 4.60 -9.45
CA LEU A 17 11.17 3.98 -8.14
C LEU A 17 11.77 2.58 -8.28
N SER A 18 13.07 2.47 -8.28
CA SER A 18 13.73 1.16 -8.15
C SER A 18 15.17 1.37 -7.74
N ARG A 19 15.34 1.61 -6.46
CA ARG A 19 16.65 1.42 -5.85
C ARG A 19 16.45 0.62 -4.56
N ALA A 20 16.70 -0.68 -4.64
CA ALA A 20 16.97 -1.43 -3.44
C ALA A 20 18.17 -0.75 -2.75
N ALA A 21 17.97 -0.21 -1.55
CA ALA A 21 19.07 0.22 -0.70
C ALA A 21 19.90 -1.03 -0.36
N ASP A 22 21.21 -0.87 -0.12
CA ASP A 22 22.07 -2.00 0.22
C ASP A 22 21.45 -2.82 1.36
N GLY A 23 21.24 -4.11 1.13
CA GLY A 23 20.63 -5.05 2.08
C GLY A 23 19.11 -5.27 1.94
N PHE A 24 18.41 -4.54 1.06
CA PHE A 24 17.01 -4.79 0.77
C PHE A 24 16.82 -5.69 -0.46
N THR A 25 15.81 -6.55 -0.38
CA THR A 25 15.31 -7.32 -1.54
C THR A 25 14.04 -6.67 -2.05
N THR A 26 14.01 -6.30 -3.32
CA THR A 26 12.81 -5.76 -3.96
C THR A 26 11.77 -6.85 -4.13
N ILE A 27 10.61 -6.67 -3.50
CA ILE A 27 9.48 -7.60 -3.61
C ILE A 27 8.58 -7.23 -4.78
N PHE A 28 8.40 -5.94 -5.03
CA PHE A 28 7.57 -5.43 -6.12
C PHE A 28 8.30 -4.26 -6.80
N ASP A 29 8.51 -4.35 -8.10
CA ASP A 29 9.25 -3.36 -8.91
C ASP A 29 8.36 -2.62 -9.93
N GLY A 30 7.05 -2.74 -9.80
CA GLY A 30 6.09 -2.13 -10.70
C GLY A 30 5.81 -2.89 -11.99
N LYS A 31 6.35 -4.11 -12.18
CA LYS A 31 6.23 -4.87 -13.44
C LYS A 31 5.32 -6.08 -13.34
N ASP A 32 5.42 -6.86 -12.27
CA ASP A 32 4.63 -8.07 -12.08
C ASP A 32 4.37 -8.38 -10.59
N LEU A 33 3.59 -9.42 -10.34
CA LEU A 33 3.25 -9.91 -9.02
C LEU A 33 3.94 -11.24 -8.70
N SER A 34 5.13 -11.48 -9.25
CA SER A 34 5.84 -12.76 -9.12
C SER A 34 6.05 -13.20 -7.67
N ASN A 35 6.26 -12.26 -6.74
CA ASN A 35 6.48 -12.51 -5.32
C ASN A 35 5.21 -12.36 -4.47
N ILE A 36 4.05 -12.14 -5.08
CA ILE A 36 2.79 -11.81 -4.41
C ILE A 36 1.70 -12.77 -4.87
N LYS A 37 0.86 -13.23 -3.95
CA LYS A 37 -0.39 -13.95 -4.23
C LYS A 37 -1.58 -13.07 -3.85
N THR A 38 -2.63 -13.06 -4.65
CA THR A 38 -3.87 -12.33 -4.38
C THR A 38 -5.02 -12.88 -5.24
N ALA A 39 -6.23 -12.83 -4.72
CA ALA A 39 -7.46 -13.02 -5.51
C ALA A 39 -8.11 -11.67 -5.88
N GLY A 40 -7.57 -10.55 -5.36
CA GLY A 40 -8.02 -9.20 -5.67
C GLY A 40 -7.74 -8.79 -7.11
N ASN A 41 -8.54 -7.86 -7.62
CA ASN A 41 -8.33 -7.31 -8.97
C ASN A 41 -7.32 -6.16 -8.96
N TRP A 42 -6.09 -6.47 -8.57
CA TRP A 42 -5.00 -5.50 -8.56
C TRP A 42 -4.46 -5.26 -9.97
N LYS A 43 -4.28 -4.00 -10.31
CA LYS A 43 -3.76 -3.53 -11.59
C LYS A 43 -2.47 -2.75 -11.39
N ILE A 44 -1.47 -3.09 -12.18
CA ILE A 44 -0.25 -2.28 -12.26
C ILE A 44 -0.57 -1.07 -13.13
N GLN A 45 -0.39 0.13 -12.56
CA GLN A 45 -0.65 1.38 -13.23
C GLN A 45 0.56 1.80 -14.09
N LYS A 46 0.38 2.81 -14.94
CA LYS A 46 1.46 3.34 -15.80
C LYS A 46 2.64 3.92 -15.00
N ASP A 47 2.40 4.37 -13.78
CA ASP A 47 3.41 4.87 -12.86
C ASP A 47 4.09 3.76 -12.03
N GLY A 48 3.77 2.49 -12.30
CA GLY A 48 4.31 1.34 -11.59
C GLY A 48 3.60 1.02 -10.26
N SER A 49 2.63 1.81 -9.83
CA SER A 49 1.89 1.52 -8.60
C SER A 49 0.87 0.39 -8.79
N LEU A 50 0.55 -0.31 -7.70
CA LEU A 50 -0.58 -1.25 -7.64
C LEU A 50 -1.85 -0.52 -7.21
N PHE A 51 -2.92 -0.75 -7.93
CA PHE A 51 -4.25 -0.23 -7.64
C PHE A 51 -5.26 -1.37 -7.57
N LEU A 52 -6.03 -1.42 -6.48
CA LEU A 52 -7.14 -2.35 -6.35
C LEU A 52 -8.38 -1.77 -7.04
N GLU A 53 -8.76 -2.37 -8.15
CA GLU A 53 -9.94 -1.99 -8.91
C GLU A 53 -11.09 -2.97 -8.59
N PRO A 54 -12.16 -2.53 -7.90
CA PRO A 54 -13.29 -3.40 -7.64
C PRO A 54 -13.91 -3.94 -8.92
N ARG A 55 -14.19 -5.24 -8.97
CA ARG A 55 -14.94 -5.84 -10.07
C ARG A 55 -16.41 -5.40 -10.01
N PRO A 56 -17.16 -5.46 -11.14
CA PRO A 56 -18.59 -5.18 -11.12
C PRO A 56 -19.31 -6.02 -10.05
N GLY A 57 -20.02 -5.34 -9.15
CA GLY A 57 -20.70 -5.95 -8.02
C GLY A 57 -19.85 -6.14 -6.75
N GLU A 58 -18.54 -5.94 -6.81
CA GLU A 58 -17.69 -5.88 -5.64
C GLU A 58 -17.77 -4.47 -5.01
N LYS A 59 -17.94 -4.42 -3.70
CA LYS A 59 -17.70 -3.21 -2.92
C LYS A 59 -16.21 -3.21 -2.63
N GLY A 60 -15.46 -2.19 -2.97
CA GLY A 60 -14.01 -2.00 -2.95
C GLY A 60 -13.17 -2.76 -1.91
N TRP A 61 -13.81 -3.47 -1.01
CA TRP A 61 -13.23 -4.35 0.00
C TRP A 61 -13.95 -5.69 0.00
N SER A 62 -13.36 -6.69 -0.64
CA SER A 62 -13.75 -8.08 -0.45
C SER A 62 -12.79 -8.69 0.57
N ARG A 63 -13.27 -8.75 1.78
CA ARG A 63 -12.57 -9.16 3.00
C ARG A 63 -11.57 -10.29 2.73
N TYR A 64 -10.29 -10.08 3.09
CA TYR A 64 -9.15 -11.00 2.94
C TYR A 64 -8.81 -11.45 1.51
N GLY A 65 -9.79 -11.72 0.65
CA GLY A 65 -9.55 -12.15 -0.74
C GLY A 65 -8.85 -11.09 -1.61
N SER A 66 -8.91 -9.81 -1.22
CA SER A 66 -8.24 -8.73 -1.94
C SER A 66 -6.84 -8.41 -1.41
N TYR A 67 -6.38 -9.09 -0.36
CA TYR A 67 -5.07 -8.83 0.21
C TYR A 67 -3.94 -9.21 -0.75
N LEU A 68 -2.83 -8.49 -0.63
CA LEU A 68 -1.56 -8.81 -1.27
C LEU A 68 -0.76 -9.63 -0.26
N TRP A 69 -0.61 -10.92 -0.52
CA TRP A 69 0.15 -11.83 0.33
C TRP A 69 1.54 -12.02 -0.24
N LEU A 70 2.58 -11.83 0.56
CA LEU A 70 3.92 -12.23 0.17
C LEU A 70 3.98 -13.76 0.07
N LYS A 71 4.68 -14.29 -0.94
CA LYS A 71 4.86 -15.74 -1.10
C LYS A 71 5.86 -16.33 -0.12
N GLU A 72 6.80 -15.50 0.32
CA GLU A 72 7.86 -15.88 1.25
C GLU A 72 7.51 -15.41 2.67
N ASP A 73 7.87 -16.20 3.67
CA ASP A 73 7.75 -15.87 5.07
C ASP A 73 9.05 -15.25 5.60
N TYR A 74 8.90 -14.23 6.44
CA TYR A 74 10.01 -13.51 7.04
C TYR A 74 9.91 -13.55 8.57
N LYS A 75 11.01 -13.97 9.22
CA LYS A 75 11.06 -14.03 10.68
C LYS A 75 11.35 -12.65 11.30
N ASP A 76 12.45 -12.06 10.89
CA ASP A 76 12.89 -10.74 11.30
C ASP A 76 13.09 -9.89 10.04
N PHE A 77 12.48 -8.74 9.97
CA PHE A 77 12.47 -7.96 8.74
C PHE A 77 12.36 -6.46 9.02
N VAL A 78 12.81 -5.70 8.04
CA VAL A 78 12.45 -4.30 7.82
C VAL A 78 11.69 -4.26 6.51
N PHE A 79 10.47 -3.74 6.51
CA PHE A 79 9.65 -3.62 5.32
C PHE A 79 9.49 -2.14 4.97
N ASP A 80 10.04 -1.77 3.82
CA ASP A 80 9.98 -0.42 3.27
C ASP A 80 9.02 -0.40 2.07
N PHE A 81 8.04 0.48 2.10
CA PHE A 81 7.07 0.60 1.02
C PHE A 81 6.46 2.00 0.97
N GLU A 82 6.04 2.37 -0.22
CA GLU A 82 5.27 3.59 -0.45
C GLU A 82 3.81 3.26 -0.70
N TYR A 83 2.92 4.09 -0.21
CA TYR A 83 1.50 4.00 -0.49
C TYR A 83 0.91 5.37 -0.79
N LYS A 84 -0.20 5.36 -1.51
CA LYS A 84 -1.05 6.53 -1.72
C LYS A 84 -2.51 6.14 -1.56
N HIS A 85 -3.30 7.00 -0.98
CA HIS A 85 -4.73 6.81 -0.81
C HIS A 85 -5.50 8.06 -1.21
N GLU A 86 -6.77 7.90 -1.56
CA GLU A 86 -7.71 9.00 -1.73
C GLU A 86 -8.21 9.50 -0.39
N LYS A 87 -8.93 10.63 -0.41
CA LYS A 87 -9.59 11.16 0.78
C LYS A 87 -10.54 10.12 1.38
N GLY A 88 -10.39 9.89 2.68
CA GLY A 88 -11.11 8.85 3.41
C GLY A 88 -10.59 7.44 3.17
N GLY A 89 -9.42 7.29 2.53
CA GLY A 89 -8.79 5.99 2.29
C GLY A 89 -8.49 5.25 3.59
N ASN A 90 -8.74 3.94 3.60
CA ASN A 90 -8.49 3.04 4.71
C ASN A 90 -7.89 1.74 4.16
N SER A 91 -6.75 1.35 4.72
CA SER A 91 -6.00 0.15 4.38
C SER A 91 -5.13 -0.25 5.58
N GLY A 92 -4.31 -1.28 5.45
CA GLY A 92 -3.39 -1.69 6.49
C GLY A 92 -2.30 -2.62 5.97
N LEU A 93 -1.22 -2.71 6.74
CA LEU A 93 -0.17 -3.69 6.59
C LEU A 93 -0.27 -4.70 7.72
N TYR A 94 -0.57 -5.96 7.39
CA TYR A 94 -0.64 -7.05 8.35
C TYR A 94 0.69 -7.79 8.46
N PHE A 95 1.06 -8.20 9.68
CA PHE A 95 2.26 -8.98 9.94
C PHE A 95 2.05 -9.96 11.10
N ARG A 96 2.91 -10.97 11.21
CA ARG A 96 2.80 -12.05 12.22
C ARG A 96 1.46 -12.79 12.15
N ILE A 97 0.96 -13.02 10.93
CA ILE A 97 -0.28 -13.72 10.70
C ILE A 97 -0.01 -15.22 10.76
N TYR A 98 -0.74 -15.94 11.58
CA TYR A 98 -0.66 -17.40 11.69
C TYR A 98 -1.90 -18.12 11.12
N ASP A 99 -2.94 -17.36 10.76
CA ASP A 99 -4.13 -17.85 10.06
C ASP A 99 -4.57 -16.85 8.99
N GLU A 100 -4.32 -17.18 7.73
CA GLU A 100 -4.69 -16.33 6.60
C GLU A 100 -6.21 -16.26 6.37
N SER A 101 -7.00 -17.16 6.97
CA SER A 101 -8.45 -17.14 6.86
C SER A 101 -9.10 -16.03 7.70
N ASP A 102 -8.42 -15.59 8.75
CA ASP A 102 -8.84 -14.43 9.58
C ASP A 102 -7.63 -13.65 10.11
N PRO A 103 -6.92 -12.92 9.23
CA PRO A 103 -5.74 -12.17 9.63
C PRO A 103 -6.02 -11.07 10.66
N THR A 104 -7.26 -10.59 10.73
CA THR A 104 -7.64 -9.56 11.71
C THR A 104 -7.73 -10.10 13.14
N ALA A 105 -8.04 -11.37 13.31
CA ALA A 105 -8.03 -12.03 14.61
C ALA A 105 -6.66 -12.63 14.96
N HIS A 106 -5.84 -12.91 13.93
CA HIS A 106 -4.66 -13.76 14.03
C HIS A 106 -3.38 -13.10 13.54
N GLY A 107 -3.29 -11.79 13.62
CA GLY A 107 -2.13 -11.00 13.23
C GLY A 107 -2.14 -9.62 13.86
N PHE A 108 -1.19 -8.79 13.47
CA PHE A 108 -1.14 -7.38 13.83
C PHE A 108 -1.30 -6.53 12.58
N GLU A 109 -1.96 -5.39 12.72
CA GLU A 109 -2.15 -4.44 11.63
C GLU A 109 -1.48 -3.12 11.95
N VAL A 110 -0.61 -2.65 11.04
CA VAL A 110 -0.21 -1.25 10.99
C VAL A 110 -1.23 -0.51 10.14
N GLN A 111 -1.94 0.42 10.75
CA GLN A 111 -3.04 1.13 10.10
C GLN A 111 -2.56 2.11 9.03
N ILE A 112 -3.21 2.09 7.89
CA ILE A 112 -3.11 3.09 6.82
C ILE A 112 -4.47 3.76 6.70
N LEU A 113 -4.59 4.96 7.25
CA LEU A 113 -5.85 5.71 7.29
C LEU A 113 -5.64 7.16 6.93
N ASP A 114 -6.56 7.74 6.18
CA ASP A 114 -6.59 9.19 5.97
C ASP A 114 -6.90 9.91 7.28
N CYS A 115 -5.87 10.44 7.89
CA CYS A 115 -5.95 11.21 9.13
C CYS A 115 -5.64 12.70 8.90
N PHE A 116 -5.74 13.18 7.65
CA PHE A 116 -5.43 14.57 7.32
C PHE A 116 -6.24 15.56 8.21
N GLY A 117 -5.53 16.45 8.87
CA GLY A 117 -6.12 17.45 9.76
C GLY A 117 -6.46 16.95 11.17
N LYS A 118 -6.29 15.68 11.48
CA LYS A 118 -6.50 15.15 12.84
C LYS A 118 -5.36 15.56 13.76
N LYS A 119 -5.68 16.25 14.86
CA LYS A 119 -4.67 16.83 15.76
C LYS A 119 -4.03 15.81 16.71
N LYS A 120 -4.71 14.72 17.02
CA LYS A 120 -4.22 13.67 17.92
C LYS A 120 -4.53 12.31 17.31
N LEU A 121 -3.52 11.50 17.13
CA LEU A 121 -3.63 10.15 16.58
C LEU A 121 -3.70 9.12 17.71
N GLY A 122 -4.44 8.04 17.48
CA GLY A 122 -4.57 6.88 18.36
C GLY A 122 -4.17 5.59 17.63
N GLN A 123 -4.33 4.46 18.29
CA GLN A 123 -3.93 3.15 17.76
C GLN A 123 -4.67 2.71 16.47
N HIS A 124 -5.83 3.29 16.18
CA HIS A 124 -6.59 3.03 14.95
C HIS A 124 -6.39 4.10 13.89
N ASP A 125 -5.39 4.95 14.04
CA ASP A 125 -5.03 5.98 13.08
C ASP A 125 -3.75 5.63 12.35
N LEU A 126 -3.38 6.42 11.34
CA LEU A 126 -2.21 6.21 10.52
C LEU A 126 -0.96 5.88 11.34
N GLY A 127 -0.33 4.75 11.04
CA GLY A 127 0.86 4.25 11.73
C GLY A 127 0.60 3.60 13.08
N GLY A 128 -0.65 3.61 13.58
CA GLY A 128 -1.02 2.87 14.78
C GLY A 128 -0.97 1.37 14.54
N VAL A 129 -0.54 0.60 15.56
CA VAL A 129 -0.56 -0.87 15.51
C VAL A 129 -1.83 -1.35 16.22
N ILE A 130 -2.77 -1.86 15.42
CA ILE A 130 -4.03 -2.42 15.91
C ILE A 130 -3.77 -3.81 16.50
N GLN A 131 -4.57 -4.24 17.44
CA GLN A 131 -4.41 -5.51 18.18
C GLN A 131 -3.18 -5.54 19.13
N THR A 132 -2.47 -4.47 19.31
CA THR A 132 -1.57 -4.39 20.46
C THR A 132 -2.40 -4.42 21.73
N ALA A 133 -2.00 -5.26 22.69
CA ALA A 133 -2.64 -5.34 24.00
C ALA A 133 -2.96 -3.93 24.47
N GLY A 134 -4.22 -3.74 24.86
CA GLY A 134 -4.71 -2.43 25.24
C GLY A 134 -3.74 -1.76 26.18
N SER A 135 -3.15 -0.75 25.65
CA SER A 135 -2.30 0.19 26.37
C SER A 135 -3.17 0.97 27.34
#